data_86e76d87178b9a1a6c151fba2c2c9d05
#
_entry.id   86e76d87178b9a1a6c151fba2c2c9d05
#
_cell.length_a   1.000
_cell.length_b   1.000
_cell.length_c   1.000
_cell.angle_alpha   90.00
_cell.angle_beta   90.00
_cell.angle_gamma   90.00
#
_symmetry.space_group_name_H-M   'P 1'
#
loop_
_entity.id
_entity.type
_entity.pdbx_description
1 polymer ?
#
loop_
_entity_poly.entity_id
_entity_poly.type
_entity_poly.pdbx_seq_one_letter_code
_entity_poly.pdbx_strand_id
1 'polypeptide(L)'
;MAKKIAIKIDVDTKRGYDEGVPRMLDVFKQEDIQATFFFSMGTDNSGKAIRRIFRKGFLTKMLRTKAPSTYGFKTMMYGTILPAPHIVEPNPMPFLRAIKENHECGIHCWDHVYWQDKLPFLSEDTIKEELTKAINLFEKIAGFKAKACAAPGWQVTPRSLKVQQELGFDYCSDVRGYYPFYPIMNDKKYLPLQIPGTLLTMDECLGSTLDNKLITEENINDYWLSHCDQEFNVLT
;
A
#
# COMPACT_ATOMS: atom_id res chain seq x y z
N MET A 1 13.38 -18.76 18.87
CA MET A 1 14.02 -17.65 18.11
C MET A 1 13.20 -16.40 18.27
N ALA A 2 13.80 -15.22 18.28
CA ALA A 2 13.03 -13.97 18.28
C ALA A 2 12.27 -13.86 16.94
N LYS A 3 10.97 -13.55 17.01
CA LYS A 3 10.13 -13.34 15.82
C LYS A 3 10.50 -12.01 15.19
N LYS A 4 10.61 -11.97 13.85
CA LYS A 4 10.88 -10.74 13.10
C LYS A 4 9.57 -10.24 12.50
N ILE A 5 9.32 -8.94 12.62
CA ILE A 5 8.16 -8.27 12.03
C ILE A 5 8.69 -7.13 11.17
N ALA A 6 8.41 -7.17 9.87
CA ALA A 6 8.60 -6.04 8.98
C ALA A 6 7.30 -5.20 8.94
N ILE A 7 7.45 -3.90 9.06
CA ILE A 7 6.32 -2.96 8.97
C ILE A 7 6.31 -2.39 7.56
N LYS A 8 5.21 -2.62 6.85
CA LYS A 8 4.92 -2.10 5.51
C LYS A 8 3.82 -1.07 5.61
N ILE A 9 4.01 0.09 5.01
CA ILE A 9 3.06 1.19 5.05
C ILE A 9 2.73 1.61 3.63
N ASP A 10 1.48 1.40 3.23
CA ASP A 10 0.94 1.84 1.95
C ASP A 10 0.29 3.22 2.12
N VAL A 11 0.83 4.21 1.40
CA VAL A 11 0.39 5.61 1.50
C VAL A 11 -0.48 5.95 0.29
N ASP A 12 -1.81 5.83 0.47
CA ASP A 12 -2.78 5.85 -0.61
C ASP A 12 -3.42 7.21 -0.85
N THR A 13 -3.46 8.06 0.19
CA THR A 13 -4.25 9.29 0.17
C THR A 13 -3.43 10.52 0.52
N LYS A 14 -3.89 11.68 0.04
CA LYS A 14 -3.28 12.98 0.39
C LYS A 14 -3.28 13.24 1.90
N ARG A 15 -4.37 12.88 2.58
CA ARG A 15 -4.47 13.03 4.04
C ARG A 15 -3.50 12.09 4.77
N GLY A 16 -3.45 10.81 4.37
CA GLY A 16 -2.50 9.84 4.93
C GLY A 16 -1.06 10.32 4.77
N TYR A 17 -0.75 10.89 3.61
CA TYR A 17 0.55 11.46 3.32
C TYR A 17 0.87 12.70 4.17
N ASP A 18 -0.02 13.70 4.20
CA ASP A 18 0.26 14.98 4.87
C ASP A 18 0.20 14.89 6.41
N GLU A 19 -0.70 14.06 6.95
CA GLU A 19 -0.93 13.98 8.40
C GLU A 19 -0.40 12.67 9.00
N GLY A 20 -0.60 11.55 8.30
CA GLY A 20 -0.26 10.21 8.80
C GLY A 20 1.24 9.94 8.78
N VAL A 21 1.88 10.12 7.62
CA VAL A 21 3.32 9.85 7.46
C VAL A 21 4.18 10.61 8.48
N PRO A 22 4.02 11.93 8.68
CA PRO A 22 4.82 12.65 9.68
C PRO A 22 4.66 12.10 11.10
N ARG A 23 3.42 11.77 11.50
CA ARG A 23 3.16 11.22 12.84
C ARG A 23 3.76 9.83 13.03
N MET A 24 3.68 8.98 12.01
CA MET A 24 4.31 7.66 12.04
C MET A 24 5.82 7.75 12.14
N LEU A 25 6.45 8.68 11.38
CA LEU A 25 7.87 8.92 11.45
C LEU A 25 8.32 9.42 12.84
N ASP A 26 7.50 10.24 13.51
CA ASP A 26 7.78 10.67 14.89
C ASP A 26 7.80 9.48 15.85
N VAL A 27 6.81 8.58 15.75
CA VAL A 27 6.74 7.35 16.57
C VAL A 27 7.90 6.41 16.25
N PHE A 28 8.17 6.15 14.97
CA PHE A 28 9.26 5.25 14.58
C PHE A 28 10.63 5.74 15.03
N LYS A 29 10.84 7.05 14.96
CA LYS A 29 12.07 7.67 15.48
C LYS A 29 12.19 7.52 17.00
N GLN A 30 11.08 7.70 17.72
CA GLN A 30 11.04 7.54 19.19
C GLN A 30 11.32 6.10 19.61
N GLU A 31 10.78 5.13 18.87
CA GLU A 31 10.89 3.70 19.19
C GLU A 31 12.06 3.00 18.47
N ASP A 32 12.91 3.74 17.76
CA ASP A 32 14.02 3.20 16.95
C ASP A 32 13.59 2.10 15.95
N ILE A 33 12.46 2.34 15.26
CA ILE A 33 11.86 1.40 14.30
C ILE A 33 12.17 1.85 12.87
N GLN A 34 12.57 0.88 12.03
CA GLN A 34 12.66 1.04 10.58
C GLN A 34 11.45 0.37 9.92
N ALA A 35 10.91 1.02 8.89
CA ALA A 35 9.77 0.52 8.13
C ALA A 35 9.98 0.72 6.63
N THR A 36 9.17 0.05 5.80
CA THR A 36 9.10 0.26 4.36
C THR A 36 7.84 1.05 4.02
N PHE A 37 7.99 2.20 3.38
CA PHE A 37 6.88 3.02 2.89
C PHE A 37 6.72 2.86 1.39
N PHE A 38 5.50 2.59 0.93
CA PHE A 38 5.14 2.61 -0.48
C PHE A 38 4.20 3.78 -0.75
N PHE A 39 4.64 4.72 -1.59
CA PHE A 39 3.91 5.95 -1.86
C PHE A 39 3.16 5.88 -3.19
N SER A 40 1.86 6.17 -3.18
CA SER A 40 1.12 6.54 -4.40
C SER A 40 1.65 7.88 -4.89
N MET A 41 2.28 7.90 -6.08
CA MET A 41 3.04 9.05 -6.55
C MET A 41 2.18 10.08 -7.29
N GLY A 42 1.01 9.71 -7.76
CA GLY A 42 0.12 10.58 -8.53
C GLY A 42 -0.95 11.28 -7.71
N THR A 43 -2.18 11.24 -8.23
CA THR A 43 -3.31 11.98 -7.65
C THR A 43 -4.16 11.10 -6.72
N ASP A 44 -4.67 11.72 -5.66
CA ASP A 44 -5.66 11.09 -4.76
C ASP A 44 -7.05 11.08 -5.41
N ASN A 45 -7.40 9.95 -5.97
CA ASN A 45 -8.70 9.70 -6.58
C ASN A 45 -9.65 8.90 -5.66
N SER A 46 -9.46 8.97 -4.33
CA SER A 46 -10.21 8.15 -3.36
C SER A 46 -11.73 8.28 -3.49
N GLY A 47 -12.24 9.44 -3.87
CA GLY A 47 -13.67 9.63 -4.09
C GLY A 47 -14.24 8.76 -5.22
N LYS A 48 -13.43 8.39 -6.22
CA LYS A 48 -13.88 7.48 -7.29
C LYS A 48 -14.17 6.06 -6.75
N ALA A 49 -13.58 5.68 -5.62
CA ALA A 49 -13.84 4.40 -4.97
C ALA A 49 -15.31 4.27 -4.48
N ILE A 50 -16.05 5.37 -4.38
CA ILE A 50 -17.50 5.34 -4.05
C ILE A 50 -18.29 4.47 -5.03
N ARG A 51 -17.83 4.33 -6.27
CA ARG A 51 -18.45 3.43 -7.26
C ARG A 51 -18.43 1.96 -6.81
N ARG A 52 -17.56 1.62 -5.85
CA ARG A 52 -17.48 0.28 -5.26
C ARG A 52 -18.63 -0.01 -4.28
N ILE A 53 -19.46 1.01 -3.94
CA ILE A 53 -20.64 0.84 -3.06
C ILE A 53 -21.60 -0.22 -3.60
N PHE A 54 -21.61 -0.41 -4.92
CA PHE A 54 -22.38 -1.47 -5.58
C PHE A 54 -21.72 -2.85 -5.50
N ARG A 55 -20.47 -2.96 -4.99
CA ARG A 55 -19.82 -4.26 -4.77
C ARG A 55 -20.30 -4.84 -3.43
N LYS A 56 -20.67 -6.13 -3.45
CA LYS A 56 -21.11 -6.87 -2.26
C LYS A 56 -20.07 -6.73 -1.12
N GLY A 57 -20.53 -6.33 0.06
CA GLY A 57 -19.68 -6.18 1.25
C GLY A 57 -18.93 -4.85 1.38
N PHE A 58 -18.85 -4.01 0.33
CA PHE A 58 -18.14 -2.73 0.41
C PHE A 58 -18.80 -1.76 1.40
N LEU A 59 -20.11 -1.61 1.35
CA LEU A 59 -20.85 -0.75 2.26
C LEU A 59 -20.72 -1.22 3.73
N THR A 60 -20.80 -2.54 3.93
CA THR A 60 -20.60 -3.14 5.26
C THR A 60 -19.19 -2.84 5.79
N LYS A 61 -18.16 -2.97 4.95
CA LYS A 61 -16.78 -2.61 5.31
C LYS A 61 -16.67 -1.13 5.67
N MET A 62 -17.22 -0.22 4.85
CA MET A 62 -17.19 1.22 5.11
C MET A 62 -17.84 1.59 6.44
N LEU A 63 -18.98 0.99 6.77
CA LEU A 63 -19.69 1.25 8.03
C LEU A 63 -18.89 0.69 9.22
N ARG A 64 -18.36 -0.52 9.09
CA ARG A 64 -17.57 -1.20 10.12
C ARG A 64 -16.30 -0.44 10.47
N THR A 65 -15.55 0.03 9.47
CA THR A 65 -14.29 0.77 9.66
C THR A 65 -14.49 2.26 9.92
N LYS A 66 -15.75 2.73 10.05
CA LYS A 66 -16.05 4.16 10.19
C LYS A 66 -15.33 5.02 9.15
N ALA A 67 -15.30 4.56 7.90
CA ALA A 67 -14.51 5.13 6.81
C ALA A 67 -14.60 6.67 6.69
N PRO A 68 -15.77 7.35 6.86
CA PRO A 68 -15.84 8.80 6.81
C PRO A 68 -14.98 9.51 7.86
N SER A 69 -14.86 8.94 9.07
CA SER A 69 -14.03 9.53 10.14
C SER A 69 -12.55 9.19 9.91
N THR A 70 -12.25 7.99 9.41
CA THR A 70 -10.88 7.52 9.16
C THR A 70 -10.23 8.23 7.98
N TYR A 71 -10.90 8.23 6.82
CA TYR A 71 -10.35 8.86 5.59
C TYR A 71 -10.61 10.36 5.50
N GLY A 72 -11.59 10.88 6.22
CA GLY A 72 -12.03 12.27 6.16
C GLY A 72 -12.99 12.55 5.00
N PHE A 73 -14.00 13.40 5.26
CA PHE A 73 -15.05 13.70 4.29
C PHE A 73 -14.50 14.32 2.99
N LYS A 74 -13.47 15.16 3.08
CA LYS A 74 -12.85 15.81 1.92
C LYS A 74 -12.17 14.79 0.99
N THR A 75 -11.46 13.82 1.53
CA THR A 75 -10.80 12.73 0.77
C THR A 75 -11.83 11.92 -0.02
N MET A 76 -12.99 11.66 0.57
CA MET A 76 -14.07 10.92 -0.11
C MET A 76 -14.68 11.67 -1.30
N MET A 77 -14.39 12.95 -1.48
CA MET A 77 -14.85 13.76 -2.62
C MET A 77 -13.79 13.93 -3.71
N TYR A 78 -12.53 13.57 -3.46
CA TYR A 78 -11.45 13.76 -4.43
C TYR A 78 -11.63 12.93 -5.70
N GLY A 79 -11.45 13.57 -6.84
CA GLY A 79 -11.62 12.99 -8.17
C GLY A 79 -13.07 12.77 -8.60
N THR A 80 -14.04 13.27 -7.81
CA THR A 80 -15.48 13.27 -8.12
C THR A 80 -16.05 14.67 -8.02
N ILE A 81 -16.39 15.16 -6.83
CA ILE A 81 -16.91 16.51 -6.58
C ILE A 81 -15.76 17.52 -6.49
N LEU A 82 -14.65 17.13 -5.89
CA LEU A 82 -13.44 17.95 -5.78
C LEU A 82 -12.37 17.47 -6.75
N PRO A 83 -11.50 18.37 -7.26
CA PRO A 83 -10.30 17.98 -8.00
C PRO A 83 -9.46 17.00 -7.17
N ALA A 84 -8.87 16.02 -7.85
CA ALA A 84 -7.93 15.08 -7.23
C ALA A 84 -6.57 15.78 -6.98
N PRO A 85 -6.15 15.99 -5.73
CA PRO A 85 -4.86 16.60 -5.45
C PRO A 85 -3.72 15.63 -5.74
N HIS A 86 -2.57 16.12 -6.18
CA HIS A 86 -1.35 15.33 -6.17
C HIS A 86 -0.92 15.01 -4.72
N ILE A 87 -0.49 13.77 -4.49
CA ILE A 87 -0.16 13.30 -3.14
C ILE A 87 1.20 13.84 -2.70
N VAL A 88 2.26 13.50 -3.42
CA VAL A 88 3.65 13.78 -3.03
C VAL A 88 4.17 15.10 -3.59
N GLU A 89 3.96 15.38 -4.89
CA GLU A 89 4.61 16.47 -5.62
C GLU A 89 4.42 17.87 -5.00
N PRO A 90 3.23 18.27 -4.49
CA PRO A 90 3.05 19.61 -3.90
C PRO A 90 3.81 19.85 -2.60
N ASN A 91 4.11 18.76 -1.87
CA ASN A 91 4.83 18.83 -0.60
C ASN A 91 5.72 17.58 -0.45
N PRO A 92 6.95 17.57 -0.98
CA PRO A 92 7.80 16.37 -0.91
C PRO A 92 8.42 16.10 0.48
N MET A 93 8.20 16.96 1.46
CA MET A 93 8.90 16.92 2.75
C MET A 93 8.65 15.63 3.54
N PRO A 94 7.41 15.09 3.68
CA PRO A 94 7.19 13.82 4.39
C PRO A 94 7.93 12.64 3.74
N PHE A 95 7.94 12.58 2.41
CA PHE A 95 8.66 11.55 1.65
C PHE A 95 10.18 11.66 1.83
N LEU A 96 10.75 12.87 1.67
CA LEU A 96 12.17 13.12 1.88
C LEU A 96 12.59 12.86 3.34
N ARG A 97 11.70 13.13 4.30
CA ARG A 97 11.93 12.84 5.70
C ARG A 97 12.02 11.32 5.94
N ALA A 98 11.14 10.53 5.35
CA ALA A 98 11.20 9.07 5.46
C ALA A 98 12.54 8.54 4.95
N ILE A 99 13.02 9.01 3.80
CA ILE A 99 14.34 8.65 3.25
C ILE A 99 15.47 9.07 4.19
N LYS A 100 15.44 10.32 4.68
CA LYS A 100 16.48 10.87 5.56
C LYS A 100 16.57 10.13 6.90
N GLU A 101 15.46 9.60 7.39
CA GLU A 101 15.39 8.81 8.62
C GLU A 101 15.66 7.31 8.38
N ASN A 102 16.21 6.96 7.19
CA ASN A 102 16.63 5.62 6.77
C ASN A 102 15.48 4.59 6.66
N HIS A 103 14.25 5.03 6.47
CA HIS A 103 13.18 4.13 6.08
C HIS A 103 13.35 3.73 4.62
N GLU A 104 13.02 2.49 4.29
CA GLU A 104 12.94 2.07 2.91
C GLU A 104 11.73 2.74 2.24
N CYS A 105 11.90 3.23 1.01
CA CYS A 105 10.85 3.87 0.25
C CYS A 105 10.72 3.25 -1.13
N GLY A 106 9.48 2.91 -1.51
CA GLY A 106 9.11 2.38 -2.81
C GLY A 106 7.87 3.07 -3.36
N ILE A 107 7.38 2.60 -4.50
CA ILE A 107 6.19 3.15 -5.14
C ILE A 107 4.96 2.27 -4.88
N HIS A 108 3.79 2.94 -4.71
CA HIS A 108 2.47 2.30 -4.65
C HIS A 108 1.64 2.68 -5.88
N CYS A 109 2.22 2.48 -7.08
CA CYS A 109 1.76 2.93 -8.40
C CYS A 109 1.63 4.46 -8.55
N TRP A 110 1.00 4.90 -9.68
CA TRP A 110 0.65 6.31 -9.93
C TRP A 110 -0.72 6.67 -9.36
N ASP A 111 -1.79 5.96 -9.77
CA ASP A 111 -3.17 6.17 -9.31
C ASP A 111 -3.69 4.89 -8.64
N HIS A 112 -3.81 4.94 -7.31
CA HIS A 112 -4.25 3.81 -6.49
C HIS A 112 -5.61 3.26 -6.93
N VAL A 113 -6.60 4.13 -7.15
CA VAL A 113 -7.97 3.70 -7.48
C VAL A 113 -8.05 3.16 -8.91
N TYR A 114 -7.33 3.80 -9.83
CA TYR A 114 -7.26 3.35 -11.21
C TYR A 114 -6.62 1.96 -11.32
N TRP A 115 -5.48 1.76 -10.66
CA TRP A 115 -4.83 0.45 -10.60
C TRP A 115 -5.78 -0.62 -10.04
N GLN A 116 -6.33 -0.38 -8.87
CA GLN A 116 -7.17 -1.37 -8.18
C GLN A 116 -8.44 -1.74 -8.95
N ASP A 117 -9.03 -0.79 -9.69
CA ASP A 117 -10.28 -1.02 -10.41
C ASP A 117 -10.09 -1.48 -11.86
N LYS A 118 -8.96 -1.17 -12.48
CA LYS A 118 -8.77 -1.34 -13.93
C LYS A 118 -7.68 -2.32 -14.32
N LEU A 119 -6.75 -2.68 -13.44
CA LEU A 119 -5.59 -3.52 -13.77
C LEU A 119 -5.92 -4.76 -14.61
N PRO A 120 -6.98 -5.55 -14.34
CA PRO A 120 -7.30 -6.73 -15.14
C PRO A 120 -7.56 -6.44 -16.63
N PHE A 121 -7.91 -5.18 -16.95
CA PHE A 121 -8.28 -4.74 -18.29
C PHE A 121 -7.20 -3.90 -18.98
N LEU A 122 -6.12 -3.54 -18.26
CA LEU A 122 -5.06 -2.69 -18.82
C LEU A 122 -4.13 -3.48 -19.74
N SER A 123 -3.65 -2.81 -20.78
CA SER A 123 -2.56 -3.31 -21.62
C SER A 123 -1.21 -3.22 -20.90
N GLU A 124 -0.21 -3.96 -21.37
CA GLU A 124 1.17 -3.86 -20.85
C GLU A 124 1.70 -2.43 -20.98
N ASP A 125 1.45 -1.76 -22.10
CA ASP A 125 1.90 -0.38 -22.34
C ASP A 125 1.28 0.59 -21.34
N THR A 126 -0.03 0.48 -21.05
CA THR A 126 -0.70 1.31 -20.04
C THR A 126 -0.14 1.06 -18.64
N ILE A 127 0.08 -0.19 -18.28
CA ILE A 127 0.68 -0.55 -16.97
C ILE A 127 2.09 0.02 -16.89
N LYS A 128 2.88 -0.10 -17.96
CA LYS A 128 4.24 0.45 -18.04
C LYS A 128 4.26 1.97 -17.92
N GLU A 129 3.33 2.65 -18.59
CA GLU A 129 3.17 4.10 -18.47
C GLU A 129 2.86 4.53 -17.03
N GLU A 130 1.91 3.89 -16.37
CA GLU A 130 1.52 4.19 -14.99
C GLU A 130 2.69 4.00 -14.00
N LEU A 131 3.41 2.88 -14.10
CA LEU A 131 4.57 2.62 -13.24
C LEU A 131 5.74 3.56 -13.57
N THR A 132 5.97 3.85 -14.85
CA THR A 132 7.05 4.77 -15.27
C THR A 132 6.80 6.19 -14.78
N LYS A 133 5.56 6.70 -14.82
CA LYS A 133 5.22 8.00 -14.22
C LYS A 133 5.57 8.04 -12.74
N ALA A 134 5.22 6.98 -12.00
CA ALA A 134 5.51 6.89 -10.57
C ALA A 134 7.02 6.85 -10.29
N ILE A 135 7.77 6.02 -11.03
CA ILE A 135 9.24 5.92 -10.92
C ILE A 135 9.90 7.26 -11.22
N ASN A 136 9.50 7.94 -12.30
CA ASN A 136 10.12 9.19 -12.72
C ASN A 136 9.90 10.31 -11.68
N LEU A 137 8.69 10.40 -11.09
CA LEU A 137 8.45 11.38 -10.03
C LEU A 137 9.20 11.03 -8.76
N PHE A 138 9.24 9.74 -8.38
CA PHE A 138 10.03 9.27 -7.25
C PHE A 138 11.51 9.67 -7.43
N GLU A 139 12.11 9.32 -8.57
CA GLU A 139 13.51 9.60 -8.87
C GLU A 139 13.80 11.12 -8.92
N LYS A 140 12.90 11.90 -9.52
CA LYS A 140 12.99 13.37 -9.57
C LYS A 140 13.11 13.99 -8.17
N ILE A 141 12.37 13.43 -7.19
CA ILE A 141 12.33 13.99 -5.82
C ILE A 141 13.41 13.36 -4.93
N ALA A 142 13.58 12.04 -4.99
CA ALA A 142 14.50 11.29 -4.12
C ALA A 142 15.97 11.38 -4.57
N GLY A 143 16.22 11.62 -5.87
CA GLY A 143 17.58 11.62 -6.44
C GLY A 143 18.11 10.21 -6.76
N PHE A 144 17.30 9.16 -6.57
CA PHE A 144 17.60 7.77 -6.94
C PHE A 144 16.33 7.05 -7.38
N LYS A 145 16.49 5.95 -8.14
CA LYS A 145 15.37 5.17 -8.67
C LYS A 145 14.72 4.30 -7.60
N ALA A 146 13.38 4.24 -7.60
CA ALA A 146 12.66 3.28 -6.75
C ALA A 146 13.04 1.85 -7.09
N LYS A 147 13.37 1.06 -6.08
CA LYS A 147 13.77 -0.35 -6.21
C LYS A 147 12.69 -1.33 -5.83
N ALA A 148 11.67 -0.87 -5.11
CA ALA A 148 10.57 -1.68 -4.65
C ALA A 148 9.22 -1.11 -5.07
N CYS A 149 8.24 -2.00 -5.28
CA CYS A 149 6.88 -1.66 -5.64
C CYS A 149 5.88 -2.44 -4.78
N ALA A 150 4.74 -1.85 -4.48
CA ALA A 150 3.62 -2.55 -3.89
C ALA A 150 2.33 -2.24 -4.66
N ALA A 151 1.55 -3.26 -4.97
CA ALA A 151 0.33 -3.11 -5.78
C ALA A 151 -0.87 -2.70 -4.92
N PRO A 152 -1.62 -1.65 -5.32
CA PRO A 152 -2.87 -1.29 -4.70
C PRO A 152 -3.87 -2.43 -4.63
N GLY A 153 -4.42 -2.65 -3.42
CA GLY A 153 -5.48 -3.62 -3.20
C GLY A 153 -5.12 -5.05 -3.56
N TRP A 154 -3.83 -5.41 -3.48
CA TRP A 154 -3.32 -6.74 -3.80
C TRP A 154 -3.64 -7.19 -5.23
N GLN A 155 -3.76 -6.22 -6.17
CA GLN A 155 -4.09 -6.51 -7.56
C GLN A 155 -2.84 -6.78 -8.37
N VAL A 156 -2.74 -8.00 -8.91
CA VAL A 156 -1.63 -8.46 -9.75
C VAL A 156 -2.17 -9.25 -10.95
N THR A 157 -1.50 -9.13 -12.09
CA THR A 157 -1.80 -9.89 -13.31
C THR A 157 -0.48 -10.36 -13.96
N PRO A 158 -0.52 -11.36 -14.87
CA PRO A 158 0.68 -11.73 -15.63
C PRO A 158 1.33 -10.54 -16.35
N ARG A 159 0.50 -9.60 -16.86
CA ARG A 159 1.01 -8.38 -17.52
C ARG A 159 1.71 -7.45 -16.55
N SER A 160 1.15 -7.22 -15.35
CA SER A 160 1.81 -6.36 -14.36
C SER A 160 3.12 -6.97 -13.87
N LEU A 161 3.17 -8.29 -13.63
CA LEU A 161 4.41 -8.98 -13.26
C LEU A 161 5.49 -8.86 -14.35
N LYS A 162 5.10 -9.01 -15.63
CA LYS A 162 6.02 -8.83 -16.76
C LYS A 162 6.58 -7.41 -16.81
N VAL A 163 5.72 -6.41 -16.68
CA VAL A 163 6.12 -4.99 -16.70
C VAL A 163 7.02 -4.65 -15.51
N GLN A 164 6.71 -5.13 -14.31
CA GLN A 164 7.55 -4.95 -13.12
C GLN A 164 8.95 -5.56 -13.31
N GLN A 165 9.01 -6.75 -13.92
CA GLN A 165 10.27 -7.38 -14.30
C GLN A 165 11.07 -6.54 -15.28
N GLU A 166 10.43 -6.00 -16.33
CA GLU A 166 11.08 -5.13 -17.33
C GLU A 166 11.59 -3.82 -16.73
N LEU A 167 10.87 -3.26 -15.76
CA LEU A 167 11.26 -2.04 -15.05
C LEU A 167 12.38 -2.25 -14.02
N GLY A 168 12.68 -3.52 -13.68
CA GLY A 168 13.84 -3.92 -12.89
C GLY A 168 13.71 -3.61 -11.41
N PHE A 169 12.52 -3.83 -10.81
CA PHE A 169 12.38 -3.80 -9.35
C PHE A 169 13.16 -4.96 -8.70
N ASP A 170 13.79 -4.68 -7.57
CA ASP A 170 14.51 -5.68 -6.79
C ASP A 170 13.52 -6.66 -6.14
N TYR A 171 12.38 -6.13 -5.65
CA TYR A 171 11.26 -6.92 -5.16
C TYR A 171 9.93 -6.16 -5.27
N CYS A 172 8.84 -6.90 -5.15
CA CYS A 172 7.49 -6.35 -5.05
C CYS A 172 6.74 -6.92 -3.84
N SER A 173 5.79 -6.16 -3.30
CA SER A 173 4.90 -6.58 -2.21
C SER A 173 3.44 -6.44 -2.65
N ASP A 174 3.06 -7.23 -3.66
CA ASP A 174 1.81 -7.08 -4.39
C ASP A 174 0.71 -8.03 -3.92
N VAL A 175 1.05 -8.98 -3.06
CA VAL A 175 0.15 -10.11 -2.75
C VAL A 175 0.20 -10.47 -1.27
N ARG A 176 -0.75 -11.29 -0.87
CA ARG A 176 -0.73 -11.99 0.41
C ARG A 176 -0.08 -13.35 0.29
N GLY A 177 0.53 -13.82 1.37
CA GLY A 177 1.18 -15.12 1.43
C GLY A 177 1.83 -15.36 2.78
N TYR A 178 2.65 -16.40 2.88
CA TYR A 178 3.27 -16.81 4.15
C TYR A 178 4.80 -16.65 4.13
N TYR A 179 5.41 -16.58 2.95
CA TYR A 179 6.87 -16.49 2.78
C TYR A 179 7.21 -15.81 1.45
N PRO A 180 8.40 -15.23 1.30
CA PRO A 180 8.85 -14.66 0.04
C PRO A 180 8.93 -15.72 -1.07
N PHE A 181 8.48 -15.37 -2.28
CA PHE A 181 8.45 -16.30 -3.42
C PHE A 181 8.56 -15.59 -4.77
N TYR A 182 8.92 -16.34 -5.79
CA TYR A 182 8.82 -15.91 -7.18
C TYR A 182 7.48 -16.35 -7.75
N PRO A 183 6.63 -15.44 -8.25
CA PRO A 183 5.32 -15.82 -8.76
C PRO A 183 5.41 -16.69 -10.01
N ILE A 184 4.53 -17.69 -10.05
CA ILE A 184 4.32 -18.53 -11.23
C ILE A 184 2.86 -18.36 -11.67
N MET A 185 2.64 -17.87 -12.90
CA MET A 185 1.31 -17.73 -13.49
C MET A 185 1.37 -18.23 -14.94
N ASN A 186 0.40 -19.06 -15.32
CA ASN A 186 0.36 -19.69 -16.66
C ASN A 186 1.69 -20.40 -16.99
N ASP A 187 2.21 -21.20 -16.06
CA ASP A 187 3.46 -21.97 -16.16
C ASP A 187 4.72 -21.13 -16.42
N LYS A 188 4.62 -19.83 -16.27
CA LYS A 188 5.75 -18.90 -16.39
C LYS A 188 6.13 -18.34 -15.02
N LYS A 189 7.43 -18.46 -14.69
CA LYS A 189 8.03 -17.80 -13.54
C LYS A 189 8.31 -16.33 -13.87
N TYR A 190 7.99 -15.45 -12.93
CA TYR A 190 8.27 -14.02 -13.03
C TYR A 190 9.28 -13.58 -11.97
N LEU A 191 10.03 -12.55 -12.30
CA LEU A 191 10.79 -11.72 -11.41
C LEU A 191 10.06 -10.35 -11.34
N PRO A 192 10.14 -9.54 -10.30
CA PRO A 192 10.94 -9.64 -9.10
C PRO A 192 10.34 -10.57 -8.02
N LEU A 193 11.13 -10.77 -6.96
CA LEU A 193 10.68 -11.50 -5.76
C LEU A 193 9.43 -10.84 -5.18
N GLN A 194 8.45 -11.64 -4.79
CA GLN A 194 7.32 -11.17 -4.00
C GLN A 194 7.62 -11.32 -2.50
N ILE A 195 7.50 -10.23 -1.76
CA ILE A 195 7.49 -10.21 -0.29
C ILE A 195 6.06 -9.97 0.14
N PRO A 196 5.29 -11.01 0.50
CA PRO A 196 3.87 -10.89 0.74
C PRO A 196 3.55 -10.27 2.11
N GLY A 197 2.39 -9.61 2.21
CA GLY A 197 1.77 -9.31 3.51
C GLY A 197 1.33 -10.62 4.18
N THR A 198 1.80 -10.90 5.38
CA THR A 198 1.51 -12.16 6.08
C THR A 198 0.41 -12.01 7.12
N LEU A 199 0.29 -10.82 7.73
CA LEU A 199 -0.70 -10.50 8.74
C LEU A 199 -1.89 -9.74 8.14
N LEU A 200 -3.05 -9.85 8.74
CA LEU A 200 -4.21 -9.06 8.36
C LEU A 200 -3.96 -7.57 8.63
N THR A 201 -4.42 -6.72 7.72
CA THR A 201 -4.31 -5.26 7.87
C THR A 201 -5.27 -4.76 8.96
N MET A 202 -5.03 -3.54 9.46
CA MET A 202 -5.88 -2.93 10.48
C MET A 202 -7.35 -2.85 10.03
N ASP A 203 -7.62 -2.49 8.78
CA ASP A 203 -8.98 -2.37 8.24
C ASP A 203 -9.65 -3.73 7.98
N GLU A 204 -8.90 -4.81 7.89
CA GLU A 204 -9.43 -6.18 7.87
C GLU A 204 -9.76 -6.69 9.27
N CYS A 205 -8.98 -6.28 10.27
CA CYS A 205 -9.15 -6.70 11.64
C CYS A 205 -10.26 -5.93 12.37
N LEU A 206 -10.21 -4.59 12.38
CA LEU A 206 -11.09 -3.76 13.19
C LEU A 206 -12.58 -4.00 12.91
N GLY A 207 -13.32 -4.28 13.98
CA GLY A 207 -14.75 -4.58 13.94
C GLY A 207 -15.09 -5.93 13.33
N SER A 208 -14.10 -6.78 13.02
CA SER A 208 -14.29 -8.18 12.59
C SER A 208 -14.31 -9.09 13.81
N THR A 209 -15.03 -10.22 13.70
CA THR A 209 -14.92 -11.32 14.66
C THR A 209 -13.90 -12.31 14.12
N LEU A 210 -12.74 -12.37 14.74
CA LEU A 210 -11.64 -13.26 14.40
C LEU A 210 -11.33 -14.11 15.63
N ASP A 211 -11.10 -15.39 15.45
CA ASP A 211 -10.86 -16.36 16.55
C ASP A 211 -11.92 -16.28 17.66
N ASN A 212 -13.19 -16.13 17.27
CA ASN A 212 -14.34 -15.96 18.16
C ASN A 212 -14.28 -14.71 19.07
N LYS A 213 -13.44 -13.74 18.75
CA LYS A 213 -13.29 -12.48 19.49
C LYS A 213 -13.51 -11.29 18.57
N LEU A 214 -14.29 -10.31 19.01
CA LEU A 214 -14.40 -9.02 18.31
C LEU A 214 -13.09 -8.26 18.42
N ILE A 215 -12.51 -7.88 17.28
CA ILE A 215 -11.26 -7.10 17.24
C ILE A 215 -11.58 -5.61 17.35
N THR A 216 -10.95 -4.98 18.34
CA THR A 216 -11.06 -3.54 18.63
C THR A 216 -9.67 -2.91 18.64
N GLU A 217 -9.61 -1.57 18.74
CA GLU A 217 -8.35 -0.84 18.88
C GLU A 217 -7.54 -1.27 20.11
N GLU A 218 -8.21 -1.77 21.16
CA GLU A 218 -7.58 -2.18 22.42
C GLU A 218 -6.89 -3.54 22.32
N ASN A 219 -7.37 -4.44 21.45
CA ASN A 219 -6.89 -5.84 21.40
C ASN A 219 -6.26 -6.25 20.05
N ILE A 220 -6.23 -5.36 19.06
CA ILE A 220 -5.68 -5.68 17.74
C ILE A 220 -4.19 -6.04 17.79
N ASN A 221 -3.43 -5.41 18.67
CA ASN A 221 -2.00 -5.71 18.84
C ASN A 221 -1.79 -7.12 19.35
N ASP A 222 -2.60 -7.55 20.34
CA ASP A 222 -2.54 -8.93 20.87
C ASP A 222 -2.90 -9.94 19.76
N TYR A 223 -3.89 -9.61 18.93
CA TYR A 223 -4.24 -10.44 17.78
C TYR A 223 -3.06 -10.58 16.82
N TRP A 224 -2.44 -9.48 16.38
CA TRP A 224 -1.28 -9.55 15.48
C TRP A 224 -0.11 -10.31 16.09
N LEU A 225 0.23 -10.04 17.36
CA LEU A 225 1.32 -10.73 18.04
C LEU A 225 1.08 -12.24 18.17
N SER A 226 -0.18 -12.65 18.40
CA SER A 226 -0.54 -14.08 18.46
C SER A 226 -0.44 -14.79 17.11
N HIS A 227 -0.55 -14.04 15.99
CA HIS A 227 -0.46 -14.55 14.62
C HIS A 227 0.92 -14.35 13.97
N CYS A 228 1.90 -13.80 14.69
CA CYS A 228 3.30 -13.77 14.26
C CYS A 228 3.94 -15.15 14.46
N ASP A 229 3.49 -16.15 13.70
CA ASP A 229 3.90 -17.55 13.82
C ASP A 229 4.99 -17.95 12.81
N GLN A 230 5.23 -17.13 11.81
CA GLN A 230 6.27 -17.33 10.81
C GLN A 230 7.64 -16.84 11.31
N GLU A 231 8.71 -17.33 10.68
CA GLU A 231 10.06 -16.80 10.88
C GLU A 231 10.14 -15.32 10.47
N PHE A 232 9.43 -14.97 9.41
CA PHE A 232 9.32 -13.62 8.87
C PHE A 232 7.85 -13.21 8.73
N ASN A 233 7.46 -12.11 9.39
CA ASN A 233 6.10 -11.60 9.40
C ASN A 233 6.07 -10.21 8.80
N VAL A 234 5.07 -9.90 7.98
CA VAL A 234 4.85 -8.59 7.38
C VAL A 234 3.48 -8.07 7.78
N LEU A 235 3.48 -6.97 8.52
CA LEU A 235 2.29 -6.20 8.89
C LEU A 235 2.16 -5.00 7.94
N THR A 236 0.99 -4.88 7.33
CA THR A 236 0.65 -3.76 6.43
C THR A 236 -0.43 -2.90 7.07
#